data_e74efd9eb4585bf21ffa86416b74c30b
#
_entry.id   e74efd9eb4585bf21ffa86416b74c30b
#
_cell.length_a   1.000
_cell.length_b   1.000
_cell.length_c   1.000
_cell.angle_alpha   90.00
_cell.angle_beta   90.00
_cell.angle_gamma   90.00
#
_symmetry.space_group_name_H-M   'P 1'
#
loop_
_entity.id
_entity.type
_entity.pdbx_description
1 polymer ?
#
loop_
_entity_poly.entity_id
_entity_poly.type
_entity_poly.pdbx_seq_one_letter_code
_entity_poly.pdbx_strand_id
1 'polypeptide(L)'
;FLTETRKKCSYETAQSETKLSDGTTIIGPYSKGEFTFVDIFSGSYGFIGSSIISREGPVWGVRYKGWILSDKNRNEEFASQLFGNVLKPALRQFPKDMPFSRGPSKLLIGNYEYHNKAVGNLRRFRNHERILDLSSGKMVYRYEDKGGLLPWIQRARL
;
A
#
# COMPACT_ATOMS: atom_id res chain seq x y z
N PHE A 1 13.25 -10.29 -1.48
CA PHE A 1 13.33 -8.83 -1.61
C PHE A 1 12.01 -8.15 -1.19
N LEU A 2 10.86 -8.42 -1.86
CA LEU A 2 9.59 -7.72 -1.60
C LEU A 2 9.14 -7.80 -0.14
N THR A 3 9.20 -8.98 0.49
CA THR A 3 8.84 -9.16 1.91
C THR A 3 9.71 -8.29 2.83
N GLU A 4 10.99 -8.19 2.53
CA GLU A 4 11.94 -7.40 3.32
C GLU A 4 11.76 -5.90 3.07
N THR A 5 11.53 -5.50 1.82
CA THR A 5 11.19 -4.12 1.45
C THR A 5 9.97 -3.64 2.24
N ARG A 6 8.93 -4.45 2.33
CA ARG A 6 7.74 -4.14 3.11
C ARG A 6 8.01 -3.97 4.60
N LYS A 7 8.98 -4.68 5.15
CA LYS A 7 9.38 -4.53 6.56
C LYS A 7 10.20 -3.27 6.85
N LYS A 8 10.88 -2.73 5.84
CA LYS A 8 11.85 -1.65 6.02
C LYS A 8 11.49 -0.34 5.34
N CYS A 9 10.77 -0.40 4.21
CA CYS A 9 10.56 0.73 3.33
C CYS A 9 9.19 0.68 2.67
N SER A 10 8.13 0.59 3.47
CA SER A 10 6.76 0.74 3.00
C SER A 10 6.07 1.84 3.80
N TYR A 11 4.89 2.26 3.39
CA TYR A 11 4.12 3.31 4.07
C TYR A 11 3.99 3.07 5.58
N GLU A 12 3.79 1.83 6.00
CA GLU A 12 3.65 1.44 7.40
C GLU A 12 4.97 1.39 8.19
N THR A 13 6.13 1.38 7.52
CA THR A 13 7.45 1.17 8.16
C THR A 13 8.52 2.16 7.73
N ALA A 14 8.22 3.06 6.76
CA ALA A 14 9.20 3.94 6.16
C ALA A 14 9.92 4.82 7.20
N GLN A 15 11.25 4.78 7.15
CA GLN A 15 12.14 5.66 7.93
C GLN A 15 12.65 6.85 7.11
N SER A 16 12.54 6.79 5.76
CA SER A 16 12.91 7.87 4.85
C SER A 16 11.73 8.22 3.97
N GLU A 17 11.23 9.42 4.15
CA GLU A 17 10.14 10.01 3.38
C GLU A 17 10.58 11.39 2.91
N THR A 18 10.47 11.66 1.61
CA THR A 18 10.74 12.98 1.02
C THR A 18 9.45 13.54 0.47
N LYS A 19 9.07 14.73 0.96
CA LYS A 19 7.91 15.48 0.43
C LYS A 19 8.39 16.56 -0.51
N LEU A 20 7.84 16.58 -1.72
CA LEU A 20 8.10 17.59 -2.73
C LEU A 20 7.10 18.75 -2.58
N SER A 21 7.46 19.90 -3.18
CA SER A 21 6.64 21.13 -3.11
C SER A 21 5.27 21.00 -3.83
N ASP A 22 5.12 20.05 -4.74
CA ASP A 22 3.88 19.75 -5.46
C ASP A 22 2.95 18.79 -4.70
N GLY A 23 3.29 18.41 -3.46
CA GLY A 23 2.54 17.47 -2.65
C GLY A 23 2.85 16.00 -2.92
N THR A 24 3.81 15.71 -3.80
CA THR A 24 4.28 14.34 -4.02
C THR A 24 5.14 13.86 -2.85
N THR A 25 4.91 12.64 -2.40
CA THR A 25 5.70 11.96 -1.39
C THR A 25 6.47 10.80 -2.03
N ILE A 26 7.75 10.69 -1.71
CA ILE A 26 8.64 9.60 -2.16
C ILE A 26 9.10 8.84 -0.92
N ILE A 27 8.89 7.53 -0.92
CA ILE A 27 9.43 6.59 0.06
C ILE A 27 10.54 5.78 -0.59
N GLY A 28 11.71 5.78 0.03
CA GLY A 28 12.92 5.15 -0.49
C GLY A 28 13.89 6.17 -1.12
N PRO A 29 14.85 5.73 -1.97
CA PRO A 29 15.04 4.35 -2.43
C PRO A 29 15.52 3.38 -1.33
N TYR A 30 15.07 2.14 -1.41
CA TYR A 30 15.59 1.05 -0.62
C TYR A 30 16.26 0.02 -1.53
N SER A 31 17.56 -0.20 -1.34
CA SER A 31 18.34 -1.13 -2.17
C SER A 31 18.85 -2.31 -1.36
N LYS A 32 18.81 -3.50 -1.98
CA LYS A 32 19.43 -4.71 -1.46
C LYS A 32 19.86 -5.62 -2.62
N GLY A 33 21.16 -5.92 -2.68
CA GLY A 33 21.75 -6.60 -3.83
C GLY A 33 21.54 -5.75 -5.09
N GLU A 34 21.05 -6.37 -6.14
CA GLU A 34 20.79 -5.72 -7.44
C GLU A 34 19.41 -5.06 -7.56
N PHE A 35 18.58 -5.13 -6.51
CA PHE A 35 17.22 -4.58 -6.55
C PHE A 35 17.10 -3.26 -5.78
N THR A 36 16.35 -2.33 -6.36
CA THR A 36 15.99 -1.06 -5.75
C THR A 36 14.47 -0.88 -5.77
N PHE A 37 13.90 -0.48 -4.64
CA PHE A 37 12.49 -0.16 -4.48
C PHE A 37 12.29 1.33 -4.27
N VAL A 38 11.28 1.88 -4.91
CA VAL A 38 10.78 3.25 -4.69
C VAL A 38 9.26 3.22 -4.68
N ASP A 39 8.66 3.97 -3.78
CA ASP A 39 7.22 4.24 -3.74
C ASP A 39 6.97 5.75 -3.89
N ILE A 40 6.05 6.13 -4.77
CA ILE A 40 5.74 7.53 -5.09
C ILE A 40 4.23 7.70 -5.05
N PHE A 41 3.75 8.64 -4.26
CA PHE A 41 2.33 8.95 -4.19
C PHE A 41 2.05 10.43 -3.94
N SER A 42 0.83 10.83 -4.22
CA SER A 42 0.31 12.16 -3.91
C SER A 42 -1.14 12.09 -3.42
N GLY A 43 -1.52 13.10 -2.65
CA GLY A 43 -2.81 13.22 -1.99
C GLY A 43 -2.81 12.77 -0.53
N SER A 44 -3.83 13.17 0.22
CA SER A 44 -3.97 12.88 1.65
C SER A 44 -5.25 12.12 1.99
N TYR A 45 -6.41 12.66 1.67
CA TYR A 45 -7.71 11.98 1.89
C TYR A 45 -8.08 11.03 0.76
N GLY A 46 -7.72 11.40 -0.44
CA GLY A 46 -7.65 10.56 -1.60
C GLY A 46 -6.23 10.60 -2.11
N PHE A 47 -5.63 9.46 -2.34
CA PHE A 47 -4.27 9.35 -2.81
C PHE A 47 -4.17 8.37 -3.98
N ILE A 48 -3.22 8.65 -4.83
CA ILE A 48 -2.84 7.80 -5.97
C ILE A 48 -1.32 7.66 -5.98
N GLY A 49 -0.84 6.48 -6.31
CA GLY A 49 0.59 6.25 -6.33
C GLY A 49 1.01 5.01 -7.11
N SER A 50 2.31 4.80 -7.12
CA SER A 50 2.93 3.61 -7.69
C SER A 50 4.20 3.24 -6.96
N SER A 51 4.38 1.93 -6.75
CA SER A 51 5.63 1.36 -6.25
C SER A 51 6.33 0.62 -7.38
N ILE A 52 7.64 0.74 -7.46
CA ILE A 52 8.47 0.15 -8.52
C ILE A 52 9.65 -0.57 -7.88
N ILE A 53 9.91 -1.79 -8.35
CA ILE A 53 11.17 -2.51 -8.12
C ILE A 53 11.96 -2.53 -9.42
N SER A 54 13.20 -2.09 -9.36
CA SER A 54 14.13 -2.01 -10.49
C SER A 54 15.35 -2.91 -10.28
N ARG A 55 15.86 -3.47 -11.39
CA ARG A 55 17.13 -4.14 -11.55
C ARG A 55 17.57 -3.87 -12.98
N GLU A 56 18.58 -3.02 -13.20
CA GLU A 56 18.96 -2.51 -14.54
C GLU A 56 17.79 -1.87 -15.33
N GLY A 57 16.65 -1.68 -14.70
CA GLY A 57 15.40 -1.16 -15.21
C GLY A 57 14.22 -1.69 -14.42
N PRO A 58 13.01 -1.11 -14.57
CA PRO A 58 11.84 -1.53 -13.83
C PRO A 58 11.43 -2.97 -14.15
N VAL A 59 11.36 -3.84 -13.14
CA VAL A 59 11.05 -5.27 -13.28
C VAL A 59 9.68 -5.65 -12.73
N TRP A 60 9.21 -4.93 -11.73
CA TRP A 60 7.94 -5.16 -11.08
C TRP A 60 7.33 -3.83 -10.65
N GLY A 61 6.03 -3.73 -10.68
CA GLY A 61 5.35 -2.51 -10.28
C GLY A 61 3.94 -2.72 -9.79
N VAL A 62 3.47 -1.75 -9.01
CA VAL A 62 2.10 -1.62 -8.51
C VAL A 62 1.59 -0.23 -8.80
N ARG A 63 0.34 -0.13 -9.22
CA ARG A 63 -0.42 1.13 -9.22
C ARG A 63 -1.54 1.00 -8.21
N TYR A 64 -1.75 2.04 -7.44
CA TYR A 64 -2.75 2.04 -6.38
C TYR A 64 -3.46 3.38 -6.25
N LYS A 65 -4.63 3.32 -5.66
CA LYS A 65 -5.40 4.46 -5.20
C LYS A 65 -6.17 4.09 -3.95
N GLY A 66 -6.34 5.06 -3.08
CA GLY A 66 -7.12 4.90 -1.86
C GLY A 66 -7.78 6.21 -1.46
N TRP A 67 -8.82 6.14 -0.66
CA TRP A 67 -9.52 7.32 -0.18
C TRP A 67 -10.30 7.06 1.10
N ILE A 68 -10.37 8.11 1.91
CA ILE A 68 -11.24 8.17 3.06
C ILE A 68 -12.62 8.58 2.58
N LEU A 69 -13.61 7.76 2.86
CA LEU A 69 -14.99 8.06 2.53
C LEU A 69 -15.49 9.16 3.46
N SER A 70 -15.66 10.36 2.88
CA SER A 70 -16.02 11.53 3.63
C SER A 70 -17.49 11.49 4.06
N ASP A 71 -17.71 11.75 5.33
CA ASP A 71 -18.89 12.37 5.83
C ASP A 71 -18.46 13.72 6.48
N LYS A 72 -19.41 14.62 6.70
CA LYS A 72 -19.15 16.02 7.03
C LYS A 72 -18.25 16.27 8.25
N ASN A 73 -17.99 15.27 9.07
CA ASN A 73 -17.17 15.35 10.29
C ASN A 73 -15.75 14.78 10.14
N ARG A 74 -15.35 14.33 8.94
CA ARG A 74 -14.03 13.75 8.70
C ARG A 74 -13.06 14.82 8.27
N ASN A 75 -12.07 15.05 9.09
CA ASN A 75 -11.01 16.04 8.92
C ASN A 75 -9.64 15.36 8.92
N GLU A 76 -8.57 16.14 8.86
CA GLU A 76 -7.18 15.66 8.91
C GLU A 76 -6.86 14.83 10.16
N GLU A 77 -7.43 15.21 11.30
CA GLU A 77 -7.25 14.48 12.54
C GLU A 77 -7.83 13.06 12.45
N PHE A 78 -9.05 12.93 11.93
CA PHE A 78 -9.66 11.61 11.69
C PHE A 78 -8.81 10.77 10.72
N ALA A 79 -8.34 11.37 9.63
CA ALA A 79 -7.49 10.67 8.66
C ALA A 79 -6.18 10.20 9.29
N SER A 80 -5.51 11.07 10.04
CA SER A 80 -4.27 10.75 10.75
C SER A 80 -4.46 9.63 11.77
N GLN A 81 -5.53 9.67 12.54
CA GLN A 81 -5.88 8.63 13.52
C GLN A 81 -6.22 7.31 12.84
N LEU A 82 -7.03 7.32 11.78
CA LEU A 82 -7.40 6.11 11.03
C LEU A 82 -6.15 5.44 10.42
N PHE A 83 -5.29 6.22 9.79
CA PHE A 83 -4.06 5.71 9.19
C PHE A 83 -3.06 5.23 10.24
N GLY A 84 -2.83 6.00 11.29
CA GLY A 84 -1.87 5.66 12.34
C GLY A 84 -2.30 4.49 13.21
N ASN A 85 -3.56 4.49 13.65
CA ASN A 85 -4.05 3.56 14.67
C ASN A 85 -4.74 2.31 14.10
N VAL A 86 -5.17 2.33 12.84
CA VAL A 86 -5.89 1.21 12.22
C VAL A 86 -5.16 0.68 11.00
N LEU A 87 -4.91 1.52 9.99
CA LEU A 87 -4.35 1.06 8.73
C LEU A 87 -2.92 0.55 8.88
N LYS A 88 -1.99 1.35 9.42
CA LYS A 88 -0.59 0.92 9.60
C LYS A 88 -0.43 -0.36 10.43
N PRO A 89 -1.10 -0.53 11.59
CA PRO A 89 -1.09 -1.78 12.33
C PRO A 89 -1.62 -2.98 11.53
N ALA A 90 -2.67 -2.80 10.72
CA ALA A 90 -3.18 -3.86 9.85
C ALA A 90 -2.16 -4.25 8.77
N LEU A 91 -1.57 -3.27 8.10
CA LEU A 91 -0.59 -3.51 7.03
C LEU A 91 0.69 -4.22 7.53
N ARG A 92 1.09 -4.01 8.78
CA ARG A 92 2.22 -4.74 9.40
C ARG A 92 1.96 -6.24 9.58
N GLN A 93 0.69 -6.66 9.56
CA GLN A 93 0.27 -8.05 9.72
C GLN A 93 0.02 -8.75 8.37
N PHE A 94 0.63 -8.30 7.29
CA PHE A 94 0.48 -8.94 5.99
C PHE A 94 0.97 -10.41 6.02
N PRO A 95 0.29 -11.34 5.29
CA PRO A 95 0.69 -12.73 5.25
C PRO A 95 2.03 -12.90 4.54
N LYS A 96 2.98 -13.59 5.18
CA LYS A 96 4.37 -13.74 4.67
C LYS A 96 4.44 -14.60 3.40
N ASP A 97 3.53 -15.53 3.24
CA ASP A 97 3.37 -16.41 2.08
C ASP A 97 2.70 -15.69 0.89
N MET A 98 2.06 -14.54 1.15
CA MET A 98 1.44 -13.70 0.12
C MET A 98 2.01 -12.27 0.17
N PRO A 99 3.30 -12.04 -0.17
CA PRO A 99 3.96 -10.75 -0.02
C PRO A 99 3.39 -9.63 -0.92
N PHE A 100 2.52 -9.97 -1.87
CA PHE A 100 1.73 -9.02 -2.66
C PHE A 100 0.42 -8.60 -1.97
N SER A 101 -0.02 -9.30 -0.92
CA SER A 101 -1.19 -8.90 -0.12
C SER A 101 -0.88 -7.68 0.74
N ARG A 102 -1.78 -6.71 0.78
CA ARG A 102 -1.61 -5.48 1.56
C ARG A 102 -1.60 -5.75 3.07
N GLY A 103 -2.53 -6.55 3.56
CA GLY A 103 -2.70 -6.90 4.95
C GLY A 103 -3.39 -8.26 5.10
N PRO A 104 -3.81 -8.63 6.31
CA PRO A 104 -4.58 -9.84 6.55
C PRO A 104 -5.96 -9.75 5.88
N SER A 105 -6.60 -10.88 5.65
CA SER A 105 -7.95 -10.90 5.05
C SER A 105 -8.99 -10.19 5.91
N LYS A 106 -8.83 -10.25 7.24
CA LYS A 106 -9.66 -9.58 8.23
C LYS A 106 -8.89 -9.32 9.51
N LEU A 107 -9.13 -8.16 10.15
CA LEU A 107 -8.55 -7.79 11.45
C LEU A 107 -9.46 -6.81 12.18
N LEU A 108 -9.70 -7.07 13.47
CA LEU A 108 -10.38 -6.13 14.37
C LEU A 108 -9.35 -5.27 15.11
N ILE A 109 -9.52 -3.96 15.08
CA ILE A 109 -8.67 -2.99 15.78
C ILE A 109 -9.57 -1.95 16.44
N GLY A 110 -9.78 -2.05 17.73
CA GLY A 110 -10.75 -1.22 18.45
C GLY A 110 -12.14 -1.33 17.84
N ASN A 111 -12.75 -0.20 17.49
CA ASN A 111 -14.06 -0.13 16.83
C ASN A 111 -14.01 -0.26 15.31
N TYR A 112 -12.88 -0.66 14.74
CA TYR A 112 -12.72 -0.79 13.30
C TYR A 112 -12.50 -2.23 12.88
N GLU A 113 -13.09 -2.58 11.74
CA GLU A 113 -12.84 -3.85 11.08
C GLU A 113 -12.14 -3.60 9.74
N TYR A 114 -10.88 -4.03 9.66
CA TYR A 114 -10.08 -4.01 8.43
C TYR A 114 -10.33 -5.28 7.62
N HIS A 115 -10.46 -5.13 6.31
CA HIS A 115 -10.55 -6.22 5.34
C HIS A 115 -9.60 -5.99 4.18
N ASN A 116 -8.96 -7.05 3.71
CA ASN A 116 -8.26 -7.07 2.43
C ASN A 116 -8.59 -8.34 1.65
N LYS A 117 -8.95 -8.17 0.39
CA LYS A 117 -9.11 -9.26 -0.58
C LYS A 117 -7.98 -9.19 -1.58
N ALA A 118 -6.97 -10.06 -1.42
CA ALA A 118 -5.87 -10.23 -2.36
C ALA A 118 -6.19 -11.37 -3.33
N VAL A 119 -5.98 -11.15 -4.62
CA VAL A 119 -6.20 -12.16 -5.69
C VAL A 119 -5.02 -12.14 -6.64
N GLY A 120 -4.53 -13.32 -7.01
CA GLY A 120 -3.44 -13.49 -7.97
C GLY A 120 -2.16 -14.01 -7.33
N ASN A 121 -1.02 -13.60 -7.88
CA ASN A 121 0.31 -13.97 -7.43
C ASN A 121 1.32 -12.86 -7.77
N LEU A 122 2.60 -13.03 -7.47
CA LEU A 122 3.64 -12.02 -7.74
C LEU A 122 3.76 -11.59 -9.21
N ARG A 123 3.32 -12.42 -10.16
CA ARG A 123 3.32 -12.08 -11.60
C ARG A 123 2.18 -11.14 -11.98
N ARG A 124 1.04 -11.29 -11.32
CA ARG A 124 -0.16 -10.46 -11.53
C ARG A 124 -1.09 -10.60 -10.34
N PHE A 125 -1.41 -9.49 -9.70
CA PHE A 125 -2.30 -9.46 -8.54
C PHE A 125 -3.17 -8.21 -8.49
N ARG A 126 -4.15 -8.25 -7.60
CA ARG A 126 -5.02 -7.14 -7.21
C ARG A 126 -5.31 -7.25 -5.72
N ASN A 127 -5.39 -6.10 -5.06
CA ASN A 127 -5.94 -5.99 -3.71
C ASN A 127 -7.14 -5.06 -3.71
N HIS A 128 -8.12 -5.40 -2.88
CA HIS A 128 -9.23 -4.54 -2.50
C HIS A 128 -9.28 -4.47 -0.98
N GLU A 129 -9.04 -3.29 -0.45
CA GLU A 129 -8.94 -3.06 0.98
C GLU A 129 -10.05 -2.11 1.42
N ARG A 130 -10.59 -2.33 2.61
CA ARG A 130 -11.60 -1.48 3.23
C ARG A 130 -11.49 -1.48 4.75
N ILE A 131 -11.94 -0.41 5.37
CA ILE A 131 -12.12 -0.29 6.81
C ILE A 131 -13.56 0.10 7.08
N LEU A 132 -14.21 -0.65 7.99
CA LEU A 132 -15.54 -0.39 8.49
C LEU A 132 -15.43 0.18 9.91
N ASP A 133 -16.17 1.23 10.20
CA ASP A 133 -16.42 1.70 11.55
C ASP A 133 -17.61 0.90 12.11
N LEU A 134 -17.37 0.05 13.11
CA LEU A 134 -18.38 -0.83 13.69
C LEU A 134 -19.41 -0.05 14.52
N SER A 135 -19.06 1.12 15.03
CA SER A 135 -20.00 1.96 15.79
C SER A 135 -21.09 2.56 14.93
N SER A 136 -20.77 2.91 13.69
CA SER A 136 -21.70 3.51 12.72
C SER A 136 -22.16 2.51 11.63
N GLY A 137 -21.53 1.36 11.51
CA GLY A 137 -21.75 0.40 10.42
C GLY A 137 -21.31 0.90 9.04
N LYS A 138 -20.57 2.04 8.96
CA LYS A 138 -20.21 2.67 7.70
C LYS A 138 -18.80 2.29 7.27
N MET A 139 -18.60 2.16 5.95
CA MET A 139 -17.27 2.09 5.36
C MET A 139 -16.61 3.47 5.43
N VAL A 140 -15.40 3.53 6.01
CA VAL A 140 -14.67 4.78 6.26
C VAL A 140 -13.44 4.93 5.38
N TYR A 141 -12.96 3.82 4.79
CA TYR A 141 -11.79 3.80 3.94
C TYR A 141 -11.92 2.71 2.86
N ARG A 142 -11.40 3.01 1.68
CA ARG A 142 -11.29 2.08 0.56
C ARG A 142 -9.96 2.26 -0.14
N TYR A 143 -9.40 1.15 -0.62
CA TYR A 143 -8.17 1.11 -1.40
C TYR A 143 -8.24 0.01 -2.46
N GLU A 144 -7.59 0.27 -3.58
CA GLU A 144 -7.46 -0.68 -4.69
C GLU A 144 -6.03 -0.62 -5.24
N ASP A 145 -5.47 -1.76 -5.52
CA ASP A 145 -4.23 -1.86 -6.30
C ASP A 145 -4.29 -2.95 -7.35
N LYS A 146 -3.34 -2.83 -8.28
CA LYS A 146 -3.01 -3.87 -9.24
C LYS A 146 -1.53 -3.78 -9.57
N GLY A 147 -0.87 -4.94 -9.68
CA GLY A 147 0.55 -5.00 -9.97
C GLY A 147 1.03 -6.36 -10.42
N GLY A 148 2.34 -6.47 -10.51
CA GLY A 148 3.04 -7.68 -10.90
C GLY A 148 4.28 -7.41 -11.74
N LEU A 149 4.79 -8.45 -12.39
CA LEU A 149 5.91 -8.35 -13.33
C LEU A 149 5.56 -7.47 -14.53
N LEU A 150 6.48 -6.62 -14.94
CA LEU A 150 6.27 -5.72 -16.06
C LEU A 150 6.45 -6.47 -17.41
N PRO A 151 5.65 -6.12 -18.44
CA PRO A 151 5.51 -6.93 -19.64
C PRO A 151 6.78 -7.18 -20.46
N TRP A 152 7.73 -6.24 -20.44
CA TRP A 152 8.99 -6.40 -21.21
C TRP A 152 9.90 -7.50 -20.66
N ILE A 153 9.79 -7.87 -19.37
CA ILE A 153 10.56 -9.00 -18.81
C ILE A 153 9.97 -10.32 -19.24
N GLN A 154 8.67 -10.38 -19.47
CA GLN A 154 8.00 -11.58 -19.96
C GLN A 154 8.42 -11.91 -21.41
N ARG A 155 8.84 -10.92 -22.22
CA ARG A 155 9.28 -11.09 -23.60
C ARG A 155 10.78 -11.45 -23.75
N ALA A 156 11.59 -11.13 -22.75
CA ALA A 156 13.04 -11.40 -22.79
C ALA A 156 13.41 -12.87 -22.47
N ARG A 157 12.42 -13.75 -22.22
CA ARG A 157 12.59 -15.19 -21.93
C ARG A 157 11.96 -16.09 -22.96
N LEU A 158 11.62 -15.58 -24.14
CA LEU A 158 11.27 -16.32 -25.33
C LEU A 158 12.42 -16.22 -26.34
#